data_3330620f59a85b6dfc4ac6d1f1793d72
#
_entry.id   3330620f59a85b6dfc4ac6d1f1793d72
#
_cell.length_a   1.000
_cell.length_b   1.000
_cell.length_c   1.000
_cell.angle_alpha   90.00
_cell.angle_beta   90.00
_cell.angle_gamma   90.00
#
_symmetry.space_group_name_H-M   'P 1'
#
loop_
_entity.id
_entity.type
_entity.pdbx_description
1 polymer ?
#
loop_
_entity_poly.entity_id
_entity_poly.type
_entity_poly.pdbx_seq_one_letter_code
_entity_poly.pdbx_strand_id
1 'polypeptide(L)'
;MQPSWPSIDRWLMGEAWIASRLADHVTVLCDQIGVRWAGTENEHKAAEYIAEQFDTVSLEDPAVEDFRLQTSECRSASIRVAGDHSWQADVRPSLFCPSIDIEAPLVDVGHGMPRELDSLSDRLAQSVALIRSEFEPFSDPIHLTLRLRDLAEREVVAAITASPHQGRRLTHVSSGDWRDGDPLAVPLPLLQTSREDASKLRTRVGNAGRVAIRVDAEFRTATSWNVLADLPGAMIEDECLLLSAHHDTTPDSFGANDNGTGVAVLLETARLLAGLSEAMDVRPGRAIRFVSFGAEEQGLQGSFAFVDRHFGPDPMPRLMMNLDELSVGNMKGVVLQFPELRELAQQQLDSMNEGLQCHVLSQVDASGDMFPFARRGIPASFLWRWRFAGRHEDAAFGHSSSDTPEKLRLRELKEYAAFLARLLLRLSHVPAEDWPENQLDVGTIAQRIEQERGAVFRVM
;
A
#
# COMPACT_ATOMS: atom_id res chain seq x y z
N MET A 1 4.56 40.85 -12.45
CA MET A 1 4.02 40.04 -13.58
C MET A 1 4.02 38.62 -13.10
N GLN A 2 2.86 37.98 -13.04
CA GLN A 2 2.81 36.57 -12.58
C GLN A 2 3.64 35.68 -13.52
N PRO A 3 4.41 34.74 -12.98
CA PRO A 3 5.19 33.80 -13.78
C PRO A 3 4.29 32.94 -14.68
N SER A 4 4.77 32.64 -15.89
CA SER A 4 4.05 31.72 -16.79
C SER A 4 4.23 30.25 -16.35
N TRP A 5 3.28 29.38 -16.66
CA TRP A 5 3.38 27.93 -16.41
C TRP A 5 4.71 27.33 -16.90
N PRO A 6 5.21 27.65 -18.13
CA PRO A 6 6.51 27.15 -18.56
C PRO A 6 7.69 27.62 -17.71
N SER A 7 7.59 28.79 -17.05
CA SER A 7 8.65 29.27 -16.14
C SER A 7 8.61 28.57 -14.81
N ILE A 8 7.40 28.32 -14.28
CA ILE A 8 7.15 27.53 -13.08
C ILE A 8 7.65 26.10 -13.27
N ASP A 9 7.26 25.46 -14.38
CA ASP A 9 7.68 24.08 -14.68
C ASP A 9 9.22 23.95 -14.77
N ARG A 10 9.89 24.89 -15.44
CA ARG A 10 11.36 24.89 -15.51
C ARG A 10 12.01 24.99 -14.13
N TRP A 11 11.47 25.81 -13.25
CA TRP A 11 11.99 25.97 -11.90
C TRP A 11 11.78 24.67 -11.09
N LEU A 12 10.54 24.16 -11.04
CA LEU A 12 10.23 22.91 -10.31
C LEU A 12 11.06 21.73 -10.78
N MET A 13 11.19 21.55 -12.10
CA MET A 13 12.03 20.49 -12.67
C MET A 13 13.51 20.71 -12.35
N GLY A 14 14.01 21.93 -12.44
CA GLY A 14 15.40 22.27 -12.11
C GLY A 14 15.72 21.97 -10.65
N GLU A 15 14.88 22.41 -9.72
CA GLU A 15 15.03 22.18 -8.30
C GLU A 15 14.97 20.68 -7.94
N ALA A 16 14.01 19.94 -8.49
CA ALA A 16 13.91 18.49 -8.27
C ALA A 16 15.16 17.74 -8.76
N TRP A 17 15.85 18.23 -9.79
CA TRP A 17 17.06 17.58 -10.31
C TRP A 17 18.34 17.99 -9.59
N ILE A 18 18.49 19.28 -9.25
CA ILE A 18 19.74 19.86 -8.78
C ILE A 18 19.84 19.84 -7.26
N ALA A 19 18.76 20.21 -6.57
CA ALA A 19 18.71 20.40 -5.12
C ALA A 19 17.90 19.34 -4.38
N SER A 20 17.64 18.20 -5.00
CA SER A 20 16.83 17.12 -4.42
C SER A 20 17.43 16.52 -3.16
N ARG A 21 16.60 16.29 -2.15
CA ARG A 21 16.95 15.65 -0.88
C ARG A 21 16.44 14.19 -0.77
N LEU A 22 15.92 13.62 -1.84
CA LEU A 22 15.37 12.26 -1.87
C LEU A 22 16.32 11.20 -1.30
N ALA A 23 17.61 11.28 -1.69
CA ALA A 23 18.62 10.33 -1.19
C ALA A 23 18.82 10.45 0.33
N ASP A 24 18.78 11.68 0.86
CA ASP A 24 18.95 11.92 2.29
C ASP A 24 17.76 11.34 3.06
N HIS A 25 16.53 11.56 2.59
CA HIS A 25 15.32 10.99 3.19
C HIS A 25 15.34 9.47 3.20
N VAL A 26 15.68 8.84 2.08
CA VAL A 26 15.82 7.38 1.99
C VAL A 26 16.88 6.86 2.98
N THR A 27 18.05 7.53 3.05
CA THR A 27 19.12 7.13 3.97
C THR A 27 18.64 7.20 5.42
N VAL A 28 17.96 8.28 5.83
CA VAL A 28 17.45 8.40 7.19
C VAL A 28 16.41 7.33 7.50
N LEU A 29 15.42 7.17 6.65
CA LEU A 29 14.32 6.24 6.89
C LEU A 29 14.78 4.77 6.88
N CYS A 30 15.63 4.38 5.93
CA CYS A 30 15.97 2.98 5.71
C CYS A 30 17.25 2.56 6.45
N ASP A 31 18.31 3.39 6.46
CA ASP A 31 19.61 3.00 7.01
C ASP A 31 19.77 3.43 8.46
N GLN A 32 19.25 4.61 8.86
CA GLN A 32 19.41 5.12 10.22
C GLN A 32 18.27 4.68 11.15
N ILE A 33 17.03 4.73 10.70
CA ILE A 33 15.86 4.28 11.46
C ILE A 33 15.63 2.77 11.23
N GLY A 34 15.62 2.33 9.97
CA GLY A 34 15.48 0.93 9.59
C GLY A 34 14.03 0.45 9.56
N VAL A 35 13.78 -0.76 10.06
CA VAL A 35 12.43 -1.37 10.11
C VAL A 35 11.50 -0.51 10.96
N ARG A 36 10.38 -0.09 10.39
CA ARG A 36 9.40 0.85 10.98
C ARG A 36 8.05 0.17 11.21
N TRP A 37 8.05 -1.07 11.72
CA TRP A 37 6.80 -1.78 12.02
C TRP A 37 5.91 -0.96 12.94
N ALA A 38 4.64 -0.78 12.58
CA ALA A 38 3.73 0.10 13.31
C ALA A 38 3.54 -0.35 14.77
N GLY A 39 3.51 0.61 15.66
CA GLY A 39 3.50 0.41 17.11
C GLY A 39 4.89 0.20 17.71
N THR A 40 5.97 0.51 17.00
CA THR A 40 7.35 0.45 17.50
C THR A 40 7.98 1.83 17.66
N GLU A 41 9.09 1.88 18.40
CA GLU A 41 9.89 3.11 18.58
C GLU A 41 10.45 3.63 17.24
N ASN A 42 10.80 2.75 16.33
CA ASN A 42 11.34 3.16 15.03
C ASN A 42 10.28 3.80 14.13
N GLU A 43 9.04 3.32 14.17
CA GLU A 43 7.94 4.01 13.51
C GLU A 43 7.75 5.42 14.07
N HIS A 44 7.75 5.57 15.40
CA HIS A 44 7.64 6.88 16.05
C HIS A 44 8.78 7.83 15.65
N LYS A 45 10.04 7.34 15.60
CA LYS A 45 11.17 8.13 15.09
C LYS A 45 10.99 8.57 13.65
N ALA A 46 10.39 7.74 12.81
CA ALA A 46 10.08 8.12 11.43
C ALA A 46 8.99 9.22 11.40
N ALA A 47 7.96 9.10 12.22
CA ALA A 47 6.93 10.13 12.34
C ALA A 47 7.53 11.48 12.81
N GLU A 48 8.38 11.47 13.85
CA GLU A 48 9.09 12.67 14.33
C GLU A 48 9.97 13.27 13.23
N TYR A 49 10.74 12.44 12.52
CA TYR A 49 11.58 12.90 11.41
C TYR A 49 10.76 13.57 10.31
N ILE A 50 9.63 12.99 9.90
CA ILE A 50 8.76 13.54 8.87
C ILE A 50 8.19 14.91 9.31
N ALA A 51 7.72 15.03 10.55
CA ALA A 51 7.23 16.28 11.09
C ALA A 51 8.33 17.37 11.11
N GLU A 52 9.57 17.01 11.51
CA GLU A 52 10.72 17.91 11.44
C GLU A 52 11.02 18.37 10.00
N GLN A 53 10.90 17.48 9.01
CA GLN A 53 11.10 17.87 7.61
C GLN A 53 10.00 18.81 7.12
N PHE A 54 8.75 18.64 7.51
CA PHE A 54 7.67 19.58 7.19
C PHE A 54 7.92 20.97 7.81
N ASP A 55 8.37 21.02 9.06
CA ASP A 55 8.76 22.28 9.73
C ASP A 55 9.94 22.96 9.02
N THR A 56 10.95 22.17 8.63
CA THR A 56 12.16 22.67 7.91
C THR A 56 11.82 23.40 6.60
N VAL A 57 10.75 22.99 5.92
CA VAL A 57 10.28 23.63 4.69
C VAL A 57 9.15 24.63 4.94
N SER A 58 8.91 24.98 6.21
CA SER A 58 7.93 25.99 6.65
C SER A 58 6.50 25.70 6.21
N LEU A 59 6.08 24.44 6.25
CA LEU A 59 4.66 24.12 6.19
C LEU A 59 3.96 24.57 7.49
N GLU A 60 2.68 24.86 7.41
CA GLU A 60 1.89 25.26 8.57
C GLU A 60 1.44 24.05 9.39
N ASP A 61 1.41 24.23 10.71
CA ASP A 61 0.88 23.30 11.71
C ASP A 61 1.37 21.83 11.60
N PRO A 62 2.69 21.55 11.47
CA PRO A 62 3.17 20.18 11.48
C PRO A 62 2.72 19.48 12.76
N ALA A 63 2.01 18.36 12.63
CA ALA A 63 1.46 17.60 13.74
C ALA A 63 1.78 16.11 13.63
N VAL A 64 2.06 15.49 14.78
CA VAL A 64 2.14 14.03 14.94
C VAL A 64 0.91 13.63 15.77
N GLU A 65 -0.01 12.93 15.13
CA GLU A 65 -1.28 12.52 15.72
C GLU A 65 -1.27 11.04 16.07
N ASP A 66 -1.39 10.75 17.34
CA ASP A 66 -1.51 9.37 17.80
C ASP A 66 -2.90 8.76 17.54
N PHE A 67 -2.91 7.45 17.32
CA PHE A 67 -4.13 6.65 17.25
C PHE A 67 -3.92 5.27 17.86
N ARG A 68 -5.03 4.62 18.21
CA ARG A 68 -5.03 3.28 18.76
C ARG A 68 -4.85 2.25 17.65
N LEU A 69 -3.80 1.44 17.75
CA LEU A 69 -3.44 0.39 16.83
C LEU A 69 -3.80 -0.99 17.39
N GLN A 70 -4.42 -1.84 16.57
CA GLN A 70 -4.45 -3.28 16.79
C GLN A 70 -3.28 -3.92 16.04
N THR A 71 -2.40 -4.62 16.74
CA THR A 71 -1.20 -5.23 16.15
C THR A 71 -1.00 -6.66 16.61
N SER A 72 -0.17 -7.39 15.88
CA SER A 72 0.22 -8.76 16.24
C SER A 72 1.73 -8.94 16.13
N GLU A 73 2.26 -9.79 16.97
CA GLU A 73 3.66 -10.20 16.95
C GLU A 73 3.76 -11.72 16.92
N CYS A 74 4.45 -12.26 15.92
CA CYS A 74 4.77 -13.68 15.85
C CYS A 74 6.08 -13.95 16.58
N ARG A 75 6.01 -14.66 17.72
CA ARG A 75 7.19 -15.07 18.50
C ARG A 75 7.92 -16.26 17.88
N SER A 76 7.17 -17.20 17.33
CA SER A 76 7.73 -18.35 16.64
C SER A 76 6.72 -19.00 15.68
N ALA A 77 7.23 -19.60 14.61
CA ALA A 77 6.43 -20.41 13.71
C ALA A 77 7.24 -21.59 13.16
N SER A 78 6.58 -22.71 12.90
CA SER A 78 7.22 -23.88 12.29
C SER A 78 6.23 -24.70 11.48
N ILE A 79 6.72 -25.29 10.38
CA ILE A 79 6.06 -26.33 9.60
C ILE A 79 7.00 -27.51 9.48
N ARG A 80 6.55 -28.70 9.89
CA ARG A 80 7.31 -29.96 9.81
C ARG A 80 6.44 -31.06 9.23
N VAL A 81 7.08 -32.06 8.63
CA VAL A 81 6.40 -33.32 8.32
C VAL A 81 6.20 -34.08 9.63
N ALA A 82 5.00 -34.60 9.89
CA ALA A 82 4.71 -35.32 11.12
C ALA A 82 5.59 -36.57 11.24
N GLY A 83 6.22 -36.73 12.42
CA GLY A 83 7.19 -37.83 12.67
C GLY A 83 8.60 -37.61 12.10
N ASP A 84 8.85 -36.57 11.30
CA ASP A 84 10.19 -36.23 10.81
C ASP A 84 10.70 -34.96 11.51
N HIS A 85 11.58 -35.14 12.47
CA HIS A 85 12.22 -34.05 13.21
C HIS A 85 13.52 -33.54 12.57
N SER A 86 13.98 -34.20 11.48
CA SER A 86 15.24 -33.88 10.81
C SER A 86 15.12 -32.65 9.87
N TRP A 87 13.90 -32.24 9.53
CA TRP A 87 13.66 -31.13 8.60
C TRP A 87 12.51 -30.25 9.04
N GLN A 88 12.68 -28.95 8.80
CA GLN A 88 11.68 -27.91 9.01
C GLN A 88 11.68 -26.99 7.81
N ALA A 89 10.49 -26.55 7.36
CA ALA A 89 10.37 -25.57 6.31
C ALA A 89 10.71 -24.17 6.85
N ASP A 90 11.26 -23.30 5.99
CA ASP A 90 11.24 -21.87 6.25
C ASP A 90 9.80 -21.39 6.16
N VAL A 91 9.37 -20.62 7.13
CA VAL A 91 7.97 -20.23 7.27
C VAL A 91 7.82 -18.81 7.78
N ARG A 92 6.82 -18.14 7.25
CA ARG A 92 6.34 -16.83 7.73
C ARG A 92 4.82 -16.89 7.85
N PRO A 93 4.24 -16.71 9.05
CA PRO A 93 2.81 -16.55 9.20
C PRO A 93 2.33 -15.26 8.51
N SER A 94 1.08 -15.26 8.03
CA SER A 94 0.43 -14.05 7.56
C SER A 94 0.28 -13.04 8.70
N LEU A 95 0.10 -11.78 8.36
CA LEU A 95 -0.27 -10.77 9.33
C LEU A 95 -1.57 -11.20 10.04
N PHE A 96 -1.62 -11.01 11.35
CA PHE A 96 -2.74 -11.43 12.21
C PHE A 96 -3.05 -12.93 12.21
N CYS A 97 -2.10 -13.79 11.81
CA CYS A 97 -2.28 -15.23 11.96
C CYS A 97 -2.43 -15.59 13.45
N PRO A 98 -3.50 -16.29 13.83
CA PRO A 98 -3.70 -16.69 15.23
C PRO A 98 -2.69 -17.77 15.66
N SER A 99 -2.48 -17.90 16.98
CA SER A 99 -1.72 -19.03 17.54
C SER A 99 -2.42 -20.34 17.23
N ILE A 100 -1.65 -21.31 16.71
CA ILE A 100 -2.10 -22.67 16.44
C ILE A 100 -1.03 -23.70 16.81
N ASP A 101 -1.48 -24.90 17.22
CA ASP A 101 -0.62 -26.09 17.40
C ASP A 101 -1.42 -27.28 16.90
N ILE A 102 -1.22 -27.66 15.65
CA ILE A 102 -2.03 -28.67 14.97
C ILE A 102 -1.15 -29.69 14.24
N GLU A 103 -1.68 -30.91 14.15
CA GLU A 103 -1.18 -31.94 13.25
C GLU A 103 -2.31 -32.47 12.39
N ALA A 104 -2.24 -32.28 11.07
CA ALA A 104 -3.33 -32.60 10.15
C ALA A 104 -2.80 -33.14 8.80
N PRO A 105 -3.65 -33.85 8.03
CA PRO A 105 -3.31 -34.25 6.66
C PRO A 105 -2.97 -33.02 5.81
N LEU A 106 -1.96 -33.12 4.95
CA LEU A 106 -1.64 -32.10 3.96
C LEU A 106 -2.35 -32.44 2.64
N VAL A 107 -3.09 -31.50 2.10
CA VAL A 107 -3.76 -31.62 0.80
C VAL A 107 -3.22 -30.54 -0.15
N ASP A 108 -2.58 -30.96 -1.26
CA ASP A 108 -2.23 -30.02 -2.34
C ASP A 108 -3.51 -29.69 -3.11
N VAL A 109 -3.96 -28.45 -2.99
CA VAL A 109 -5.19 -27.94 -3.60
C VAL A 109 -4.94 -27.17 -4.90
N GLY A 110 -3.75 -27.30 -5.47
CA GLY A 110 -3.41 -26.57 -6.69
C GLY A 110 -3.44 -25.06 -6.45
N HIS A 111 -4.21 -24.33 -7.24
CA HIS A 111 -4.40 -22.88 -7.09
C HIS A 111 -5.54 -22.54 -6.11
N GLY A 112 -6.24 -23.55 -5.56
CA GLY A 112 -7.39 -23.34 -4.69
C GLY A 112 -8.62 -22.81 -5.42
N MET A 113 -8.76 -23.12 -6.71
CA MET A 113 -9.93 -22.75 -7.49
C MET A 113 -11.12 -23.65 -7.15
N PRO A 114 -12.38 -23.16 -7.20
CA PRO A 114 -13.56 -23.94 -6.77
C PRO A 114 -13.60 -25.35 -7.38
N ARG A 115 -13.31 -25.49 -8.68
CA ARG A 115 -13.30 -26.80 -9.36
C ARG A 115 -12.24 -27.77 -8.82
N GLU A 116 -11.07 -27.26 -8.41
CA GLU A 116 -10.00 -28.06 -7.79
C GLU A 116 -10.47 -28.53 -6.41
N LEU A 117 -11.07 -27.61 -5.63
CA LEU A 117 -11.60 -27.92 -4.29
C LEU A 117 -12.74 -28.91 -4.34
N ASP A 118 -13.65 -28.79 -5.30
CA ASP A 118 -14.76 -29.74 -5.49
C ASP A 118 -14.25 -31.16 -5.78
N SER A 119 -13.16 -31.27 -6.55
CA SER A 119 -12.55 -32.59 -6.84
C SER A 119 -11.86 -33.24 -5.65
N LEU A 120 -11.61 -32.48 -4.59
CA LEU A 120 -10.94 -32.89 -3.36
C LEU A 120 -11.84 -32.90 -2.13
N SER A 121 -13.16 -32.72 -2.30
CA SER A 121 -14.14 -32.48 -1.24
C SER A 121 -14.01 -33.45 -0.06
N ASP A 122 -13.83 -34.76 -0.33
CA ASP A 122 -13.73 -35.81 0.68
C ASP A 122 -12.42 -35.76 1.52
N ARG A 123 -11.47 -34.89 1.17
CA ARG A 123 -10.13 -34.80 1.78
C ARG A 123 -9.88 -33.47 2.46
N LEU A 124 -10.74 -32.46 2.28
CA LEU A 124 -10.50 -31.10 2.74
C LEU A 124 -10.78 -30.91 4.23
N ALA A 125 -11.88 -31.47 4.72
CA ALA A 125 -12.27 -31.31 6.13
C ALA A 125 -11.15 -31.75 7.07
N GLN A 126 -10.83 -30.90 8.06
CA GLN A 126 -9.77 -31.13 9.06
C GLN A 126 -8.37 -31.32 8.47
N SER A 127 -8.11 -30.77 7.26
CA SER A 127 -6.81 -30.82 6.60
C SER A 127 -6.11 -29.45 6.62
N VAL A 128 -4.83 -29.45 6.25
CA VAL A 128 -4.05 -28.28 5.88
C VAL A 128 -3.97 -28.19 4.36
N ALA A 129 -4.40 -27.09 3.80
CA ALA A 129 -4.33 -26.86 2.36
C ALA A 129 -2.96 -26.29 1.95
N LEU A 130 -2.33 -26.87 0.93
CA LEU A 130 -1.14 -26.31 0.28
C LEU A 130 -1.56 -25.66 -1.04
N ILE A 131 -1.47 -24.32 -1.10
CA ILE A 131 -1.97 -23.49 -2.21
C ILE A 131 -0.77 -22.98 -3.03
N ARG A 132 -0.90 -22.91 -4.34
CA ARG A 132 0.01 -22.17 -5.20
C ARG A 132 -0.34 -20.67 -5.15
N SER A 133 0.68 -19.82 -5.02
CA SER A 133 0.47 -18.36 -4.96
C SER A 133 0.10 -17.77 -6.30
N GLU A 134 0.62 -18.35 -7.39
CA GLU A 134 0.38 -17.87 -8.74
C GLU A 134 -1.10 -18.02 -9.12
N PHE A 135 -1.57 -17.19 -10.03
CA PHE A 135 -2.88 -17.36 -10.63
C PHE A 135 -2.88 -18.58 -11.57
N GLU A 136 -4.01 -19.26 -11.63
CA GLU A 136 -4.19 -20.34 -12.61
C GLU A 136 -4.14 -19.78 -14.02
N PRO A 137 -3.28 -20.32 -14.90
CA PRO A 137 -3.20 -19.85 -16.28
C PRO A 137 -4.55 -19.95 -17.01
N PHE A 138 -4.90 -18.92 -17.77
CA PHE A 138 -6.11 -18.84 -18.59
C PHE A 138 -7.45 -18.88 -17.83
N SER A 139 -7.43 -18.60 -16.54
CA SER A 139 -8.65 -18.40 -15.73
C SER A 139 -8.71 -16.97 -15.20
N ASP A 140 -9.91 -16.54 -14.82
CA ASP A 140 -10.07 -15.30 -14.07
C ASP A 140 -9.45 -15.48 -12.68
N PRO A 141 -8.54 -14.60 -12.27
CA PRO A 141 -7.92 -14.70 -10.96
C PRO A 141 -8.94 -14.45 -9.84
N ILE A 142 -8.91 -15.30 -8.83
CA ILE A 142 -9.68 -15.12 -7.59
C ILE A 142 -8.74 -14.65 -6.50
N HIS A 143 -9.09 -13.58 -5.81
CA HIS A 143 -8.28 -13.04 -4.72
C HIS A 143 -8.02 -14.10 -3.64
N LEU A 144 -6.83 -14.08 -3.04
CA LEU A 144 -6.42 -15.08 -2.04
C LEU A 144 -7.43 -15.19 -0.89
N THR A 145 -7.91 -14.07 -0.37
CA THR A 145 -8.88 -14.03 0.73
C THR A 145 -10.15 -14.81 0.43
N LEU A 146 -10.67 -14.74 -0.81
CA LEU A 146 -11.87 -15.50 -1.20
C LEU A 146 -11.58 -17.00 -1.29
N ARG A 147 -10.39 -17.37 -1.78
CA ARG A 147 -9.96 -18.78 -1.79
C ARG A 147 -9.81 -19.32 -0.36
N LEU A 148 -9.32 -18.49 0.57
CA LEU A 148 -9.23 -18.85 1.98
C LEU A 148 -10.61 -18.99 2.65
N ARG A 149 -11.58 -18.14 2.30
CA ARG A 149 -12.96 -18.27 2.75
C ARG A 149 -13.61 -19.56 2.28
N ASP A 150 -13.48 -19.90 0.99
CA ASP A 150 -13.99 -21.18 0.44
C ASP A 150 -13.34 -22.39 1.14
N LEU A 151 -12.03 -22.34 1.41
CA LEU A 151 -11.36 -23.40 2.20
C LEU A 151 -11.87 -23.47 3.63
N ALA A 152 -12.12 -22.34 4.29
CA ALA A 152 -12.67 -22.31 5.65
C ALA A 152 -14.10 -22.89 5.69
N GLU A 153 -14.95 -22.58 4.71
CA GLU A 153 -16.28 -23.16 4.55
C GLU A 153 -16.26 -24.68 4.37
N ARG A 154 -15.16 -25.21 3.82
CA ARG A 154 -14.90 -26.66 3.65
C ARG A 154 -14.18 -27.28 4.85
N GLU A 155 -14.17 -26.61 6.00
CA GLU A 155 -13.59 -27.06 7.28
C GLU A 155 -12.08 -27.35 7.22
N VAL A 156 -11.34 -26.69 6.32
CA VAL A 156 -9.86 -26.68 6.33
C VAL A 156 -9.39 -25.94 7.57
N VAL A 157 -8.38 -26.45 8.26
CA VAL A 157 -7.93 -25.91 9.56
C VAL A 157 -6.78 -24.90 9.46
N ALA A 158 -6.00 -24.95 8.38
CA ALA A 158 -4.95 -23.97 8.07
C ALA A 158 -4.58 -24.05 6.59
N ALA A 159 -3.99 -22.99 6.06
CA ALA A 159 -3.45 -22.96 4.71
C ALA A 159 -1.94 -22.66 4.71
N ILE A 160 -1.23 -23.24 3.76
CA ILE A 160 0.17 -22.94 3.44
C ILE A 160 0.22 -22.44 2.01
N THR A 161 0.77 -21.25 1.79
CA THR A 161 1.03 -20.73 0.44
C THR A 161 2.53 -20.80 0.12
N ALA A 162 2.87 -21.15 -1.11
CA ALA A 162 4.25 -21.10 -1.57
C ALA A 162 4.60 -19.68 -2.02
N SER A 163 5.75 -19.14 -1.58
CA SER A 163 6.23 -17.87 -2.13
C SER A 163 6.39 -17.95 -3.65
N PRO A 164 5.98 -16.92 -4.41
CA PRO A 164 6.21 -16.88 -5.85
C PRO A 164 7.70 -16.67 -6.19
N HIS A 165 8.49 -16.20 -5.25
CA HIS A 165 9.88 -15.82 -5.45
C HIS A 165 10.84 -17.01 -5.33
N GLN A 166 11.95 -16.95 -6.08
CA GLN A 166 13.05 -17.90 -5.99
C GLN A 166 14.03 -17.52 -4.87
N GLY A 167 14.96 -18.43 -4.56
CA GLY A 167 16.05 -18.19 -3.60
C GLY A 167 15.56 -18.18 -2.14
N ARG A 168 14.54 -18.96 -1.82
CA ARG A 168 13.94 -19.08 -0.48
C ARG A 168 13.42 -17.76 0.10
N ARG A 169 13.16 -16.77 -0.74
CA ARG A 169 12.65 -15.46 -0.30
C ARG A 169 11.20 -15.59 0.17
N LEU A 170 10.95 -15.17 1.39
CA LEU A 170 9.62 -15.04 1.99
C LEU A 170 9.20 -13.58 1.99
N THR A 171 7.90 -13.36 1.84
CA THR A 171 7.27 -12.04 1.92
C THR A 171 6.21 -12.05 3.01
N HIS A 172 5.94 -10.92 3.64
CA HIS A 172 4.74 -10.79 4.46
C HIS A 172 3.51 -10.75 3.57
N VAL A 173 2.49 -11.50 3.94
CA VAL A 173 1.21 -11.55 3.25
C VAL A 173 0.08 -11.30 4.25
N SER A 174 -0.98 -10.62 3.79
CA SER A 174 -2.22 -10.52 4.55
C SER A 174 -3.20 -11.60 4.09
N SER A 175 -3.95 -12.16 5.03
CA SER A 175 -5.08 -13.06 4.75
C SER A 175 -6.43 -12.37 4.93
N GLY A 176 -6.45 -11.16 5.52
CA GLY A 176 -7.64 -10.36 5.71
C GLY A 176 -8.12 -9.68 4.43
N ASP A 177 -9.35 -9.23 4.45
CA ASP A 177 -9.91 -8.34 3.42
C ASP A 177 -10.12 -6.95 4.04
N TRP A 178 -9.29 -5.99 3.70
CA TRP A 178 -9.31 -4.66 4.30
C TRP A 178 -10.62 -3.89 4.01
N ARG A 179 -11.38 -4.36 3.01
CA ARG A 179 -12.74 -3.85 2.76
C ARG A 179 -13.69 -4.10 3.93
N ASP A 180 -13.44 -5.12 4.73
CA ASP A 180 -14.24 -5.42 5.91
C ASP A 180 -14.02 -4.41 7.06
N GLY A 181 -12.90 -3.67 7.03
CA GLY A 181 -12.55 -2.68 8.06
C GLY A 181 -12.13 -3.29 9.40
N ASP A 182 -11.90 -4.60 9.43
CA ASP A 182 -11.38 -5.34 10.59
C ASP A 182 -10.11 -6.10 10.21
N PRO A 183 -8.93 -5.60 10.57
CA PRO A 183 -7.67 -6.25 10.24
C PRO A 183 -7.50 -7.62 10.94
N LEU A 184 -8.27 -7.89 12.00
CA LEU A 184 -8.23 -9.15 12.73
C LEU A 184 -9.13 -10.23 12.12
N ALA A 185 -10.01 -9.88 11.20
CA ALA A 185 -10.95 -10.80 10.56
C ALA A 185 -10.24 -11.65 9.49
N VAL A 186 -9.39 -12.58 9.91
CA VAL A 186 -8.73 -13.53 9.02
C VAL A 186 -9.58 -14.79 8.84
N PRO A 187 -9.86 -15.22 7.60
CA PRO A 187 -10.77 -16.35 7.36
C PRO A 187 -10.18 -17.69 7.80
N LEU A 188 -8.86 -17.83 7.75
CA LEU A 188 -8.14 -19.07 8.02
C LEU A 188 -6.68 -18.75 8.40
N PRO A 189 -6.07 -19.45 9.38
CA PRO A 189 -4.65 -19.36 9.63
C PRO A 189 -3.85 -19.63 8.35
N LEU A 190 -3.05 -18.66 7.92
CA LEU A 190 -2.25 -18.73 6.71
C LEU A 190 -0.76 -18.62 7.04
N LEU A 191 0.03 -19.48 6.45
CA LEU A 191 1.50 -19.43 6.52
C LEU A 191 2.07 -19.41 5.11
N GLN A 192 3.09 -18.60 4.89
CA GLN A 192 3.89 -18.69 3.66
C GLN A 192 5.13 -19.54 3.92
N THR A 193 5.48 -20.41 2.96
CA THR A 193 6.76 -21.11 2.91
C THR A 193 7.48 -20.79 1.61
N SER A 194 8.79 -21.04 1.56
CA SER A 194 9.54 -20.85 0.32
C SER A 194 9.04 -21.80 -0.79
N ARG A 195 9.19 -21.38 -2.03
CA ARG A 195 8.84 -22.19 -3.20
C ARG A 195 9.56 -23.56 -3.16
N GLU A 196 10.82 -23.55 -2.74
CA GLU A 196 11.66 -24.73 -2.62
C GLU A 196 11.16 -25.67 -1.50
N ASP A 197 10.74 -25.12 -0.36
CA ASP A 197 10.24 -25.94 0.74
C ASP A 197 8.81 -26.43 0.50
N ALA A 198 7.97 -25.66 -0.18
CA ALA A 198 6.67 -26.15 -0.66
C ALA A 198 6.83 -27.38 -1.57
N SER A 199 7.82 -27.37 -2.47
CA SER A 199 8.15 -28.53 -3.32
C SER A 199 8.61 -29.73 -2.50
N LYS A 200 9.43 -29.50 -1.48
CA LYS A 200 9.87 -30.58 -0.55
C LYS A 200 8.71 -31.12 0.27
N LEU A 201 7.79 -30.26 0.75
CA LEU A 201 6.58 -30.68 1.47
C LEU A 201 5.76 -31.66 0.60
N ARG A 202 5.47 -31.29 -0.65
CA ARG A 202 4.76 -32.17 -1.58
C ARG A 202 5.41 -33.52 -1.72
N THR A 203 6.74 -33.56 -1.86
CA THR A 203 7.49 -34.81 -2.06
C THR A 203 7.56 -35.66 -0.79
N ARG A 204 7.81 -35.04 0.37
CA ARG A 204 7.99 -35.75 1.64
C ARG A 204 6.67 -36.24 2.23
N VAL A 205 5.61 -35.45 2.10
CA VAL A 205 4.31 -35.78 2.66
C VAL A 205 3.58 -36.80 1.78
N GLY A 206 3.74 -36.75 0.44
CA GLY A 206 3.01 -37.61 -0.49
C GLY A 206 1.50 -37.43 -0.36
N ASN A 207 0.72 -38.43 -0.80
CA ASN A 207 -0.75 -38.33 -0.86
C ASN A 207 -1.48 -38.57 0.45
N ALA A 208 -0.83 -39.06 1.50
CA ALA A 208 -1.48 -39.45 2.76
C ALA A 208 -0.73 -38.95 4.00
N GLY A 209 0.27 -38.11 3.81
CA GLY A 209 1.10 -37.64 4.93
C GLY A 209 0.47 -36.47 5.67
N ARG A 210 1.01 -36.23 6.86
CA ARG A 210 0.55 -35.20 7.78
C ARG A 210 1.65 -34.16 8.00
N VAL A 211 1.23 -32.94 8.31
CA VAL A 211 2.11 -31.84 8.73
C VAL A 211 1.78 -31.41 10.14
N ALA A 212 2.81 -31.06 10.89
CA ALA A 212 2.69 -30.41 12.18
C ALA A 212 2.99 -28.90 11.97
N ILE A 213 2.06 -28.06 12.38
CA ILE A 213 2.17 -26.59 12.30
C ILE A 213 2.04 -26.04 13.71
N ARG A 214 2.98 -25.17 14.07
CA ARG A 214 2.90 -24.38 15.30
C ARG A 214 3.13 -22.92 14.97
N VAL A 215 2.27 -22.04 15.49
CA VAL A 215 2.43 -20.59 15.51
C VAL A 215 2.19 -20.13 16.93
N ASP A 216 3.11 -19.33 17.46
CA ASP A 216 2.95 -18.61 18.72
C ASP A 216 2.92 -17.12 18.40
N ALA A 217 1.73 -16.54 18.45
CA ALA A 217 1.48 -15.13 18.13
C ALA A 217 0.73 -14.45 19.28
N GLU A 218 1.06 -13.19 19.51
CA GLU A 218 0.39 -12.34 20.49
C GLU A 218 -0.29 -11.17 19.79
N PHE A 219 -1.55 -10.94 20.15
CA PHE A 219 -2.31 -9.78 19.72
C PHE A 219 -2.29 -8.74 20.83
N ARG A 220 -2.01 -7.50 20.49
CA ARG A 220 -1.97 -6.42 21.47
C ARG A 220 -2.50 -5.12 20.88
N THR A 221 -2.93 -4.22 21.75
CA THR A 221 -3.16 -2.83 21.41
C THR A 221 -1.86 -2.05 21.61
N ALA A 222 -1.52 -1.21 20.64
CA ALA A 222 -0.38 -0.30 20.69
C ALA A 222 -0.83 1.11 20.29
N THR A 223 0.10 2.03 20.21
CA THR A 223 -0.07 3.36 19.63
C THR A 223 0.73 3.43 18.34
N SER A 224 0.15 4.02 17.32
CA SER A 224 0.79 4.40 16.07
C SER A 224 0.49 5.86 15.77
N TRP A 225 1.09 6.44 14.74
CA TRP A 225 1.06 7.88 14.50
C TRP A 225 0.84 8.20 13.03
N ASN A 226 0.00 9.21 12.77
CA ASN A 226 -0.06 9.89 11.49
C ASN A 226 0.69 11.22 11.61
N VAL A 227 1.25 11.68 10.51
CA VAL A 227 1.94 12.98 10.45
C VAL A 227 1.29 13.82 9.37
N LEU A 228 0.98 15.08 9.67
CA LEU A 228 0.37 15.97 8.70
C LEU A 228 0.95 17.39 8.80
N ALA A 229 0.86 18.13 7.71
CA ALA A 229 1.14 19.56 7.64
C ALA A 229 0.47 20.16 6.41
N ASP A 230 0.21 21.45 6.43
CA ASP A 230 -0.50 22.16 5.39
C ASP A 230 0.40 23.19 4.67
N LEU A 231 0.26 23.27 3.36
CA LEU A 231 0.71 24.39 2.55
C LEU A 231 -0.52 25.22 2.20
N PRO A 232 -0.66 26.45 2.75
CA PRO A 232 -1.88 27.24 2.61
C PRO A 232 -2.17 27.61 1.17
N GLY A 233 -3.45 27.65 0.82
CA GLY A 233 -3.95 28.20 -0.43
C GLY A 233 -4.02 29.74 -0.41
N ALA A 234 -3.88 30.37 -1.58
CA ALA A 234 -3.94 31.82 -1.70
C ALA A 234 -5.27 32.35 -2.26
N MET A 235 -6.15 31.48 -2.77
CA MET A 235 -7.34 31.90 -3.53
C MET A 235 -8.64 31.28 -3.01
N ILE A 236 -8.63 30.05 -2.52
CA ILE A 236 -9.80 29.29 -2.12
C ILE A 236 -9.54 28.71 -0.71
N GLU A 237 -10.19 29.32 0.29
CA GLU A 237 -9.87 29.07 1.71
C GLU A 237 -10.43 27.76 2.27
N ASP A 238 -11.63 27.35 1.79
CA ASP A 238 -12.37 26.22 2.37
C ASP A 238 -12.18 24.88 1.62
N GLU A 239 -11.19 24.79 0.74
CA GLU A 239 -10.92 23.60 -0.06
C GLU A 239 -9.45 23.21 0.01
N CYS A 240 -9.18 21.90 0.00
CA CYS A 240 -7.82 21.38 -0.08
C CYS A 240 -7.67 20.23 -1.07
N LEU A 241 -6.42 19.99 -1.45
CA LEU A 241 -5.95 18.74 -2.04
C LEU A 241 -5.15 17.98 -0.98
N LEU A 242 -5.08 16.67 -1.07
CA LEU A 242 -4.31 15.86 -0.13
C LEU A 242 -3.32 14.96 -0.89
N LEU A 243 -2.06 14.99 -0.48
CA LEU A 243 -1.02 14.07 -0.94
C LEU A 243 -0.56 13.22 0.24
N SER A 244 -0.51 11.89 0.06
CA SER A 244 -0.13 10.99 1.14
C SER A 244 0.85 9.91 0.75
N ALA A 245 1.52 9.35 1.78
CA ALA A 245 2.29 8.11 1.74
C ALA A 245 2.20 7.45 3.11
N HIS A 246 2.46 6.16 3.25
CA HIS A 246 2.65 5.55 4.56
C HIS A 246 4.13 5.47 4.92
N HIS A 247 4.46 5.49 6.22
CA HIS A 247 5.85 5.46 6.68
C HIS A 247 6.21 4.18 7.44
N ASP A 248 5.23 3.37 7.80
CA ASP A 248 5.49 2.07 8.40
C ASP A 248 5.98 1.06 7.36
N THR A 249 6.45 -0.08 7.81
CA THR A 249 6.96 -1.19 6.99
C THR A 249 6.52 -2.51 7.57
N THR A 250 6.52 -3.56 6.75
CA THR A 250 6.41 -4.92 7.29
C THR A 250 7.60 -5.27 8.19
N PRO A 251 7.45 -6.22 9.13
CA PRO A 251 8.57 -6.75 9.90
C PRO A 251 9.66 -7.31 8.96
N ASP A 252 10.92 -7.12 9.32
CA ASP A 252 12.10 -7.56 8.55
C ASP A 252 12.33 -6.82 7.22
N SER A 253 11.53 -5.83 6.85
CA SER A 253 11.75 -4.97 5.67
C SER A 253 12.34 -3.63 6.07
N PHE A 254 13.39 -3.18 5.37
CA PHE A 254 13.85 -1.79 5.49
C PHE A 254 12.86 -0.81 4.85
N GLY A 255 11.92 -1.32 4.06
CA GLY A 255 10.87 -0.54 3.44
C GLY A 255 11.43 0.56 2.55
N ALA A 256 12.40 0.24 1.69
CA ALA A 256 13.00 1.23 0.83
C ALA A 256 12.06 1.63 -0.30
N ASN A 257 11.55 0.65 -1.06
CA ASN A 257 10.52 0.89 -2.06
C ASN A 257 9.14 1.02 -1.42
N ASP A 258 8.84 0.20 -0.42
CA ASP A 258 7.57 0.08 0.27
C ASP A 258 7.73 0.42 1.78
N ASN A 259 7.53 1.71 2.22
CA ASN A 259 7.22 2.81 1.32
C ASN A 259 8.11 4.05 1.57
N GLY A 260 9.42 3.83 1.77
CA GLY A 260 10.41 4.92 1.87
C GLY A 260 10.42 5.81 0.62
N THR A 261 10.09 5.24 -0.57
CA THR A 261 9.98 6.03 -1.80
C THR A 261 8.82 7.00 -1.77
N GLY A 262 7.65 6.55 -1.29
CA GLY A 262 6.46 7.40 -1.17
C GLY A 262 6.71 8.55 -0.21
N VAL A 263 7.27 8.28 0.99
CA VAL A 263 7.60 9.32 1.98
C VAL A 263 8.64 10.30 1.42
N ALA A 264 9.71 9.81 0.80
CA ALA A 264 10.72 10.69 0.24
C ALA A 264 10.17 11.61 -0.85
N VAL A 265 9.29 11.10 -1.73
CA VAL A 265 8.63 11.91 -2.77
C VAL A 265 7.60 12.85 -2.18
N LEU A 266 6.88 12.47 -1.12
CA LEU A 266 5.98 13.34 -0.37
C LEU A 266 6.73 14.57 0.17
N LEU A 267 7.84 14.35 0.89
CA LEU A 267 8.69 15.40 1.48
C LEU A 267 9.32 16.29 0.40
N GLU A 268 9.79 15.70 -0.68
CA GLU A 268 10.39 16.45 -1.79
C GLU A 268 9.34 17.29 -2.54
N THR A 269 8.12 16.79 -2.71
CA THR A 269 7.02 17.55 -3.32
C THR A 269 6.64 18.74 -2.44
N ALA A 270 6.59 18.55 -1.12
CA ALA A 270 6.36 19.62 -0.16
C ALA A 270 7.45 20.70 -0.25
N ARG A 271 8.72 20.30 -0.25
CA ARG A 271 9.87 21.20 -0.42
C ARG A 271 9.79 22.01 -1.71
N LEU A 272 9.46 21.37 -2.83
CA LEU A 272 9.35 22.04 -4.12
C LEU A 272 8.25 23.09 -4.14
N LEU A 273 7.07 22.77 -3.61
CA LEU A 273 5.93 23.68 -3.60
C LEU A 273 6.13 24.84 -2.61
N ALA A 274 6.68 24.58 -1.44
CA ALA A 274 7.02 25.63 -0.47
C ALA A 274 8.11 26.57 -1.03
N GLY A 275 9.19 26.01 -1.57
CA GLY A 275 10.29 26.80 -2.16
C GLY A 275 9.86 27.63 -3.38
N LEU A 276 8.84 27.21 -4.13
CA LEU A 276 8.29 27.97 -5.24
C LEU A 276 7.68 29.30 -4.78
N SER A 277 7.05 29.32 -3.62
CA SER A 277 6.52 30.54 -3.00
C SER A 277 7.62 31.56 -2.71
N GLU A 278 8.75 31.10 -2.16
CA GLU A 278 9.89 31.97 -1.86
C GLU A 278 10.61 32.46 -3.13
N ALA A 279 10.81 31.56 -4.11
CA ALA A 279 11.59 31.86 -5.29
C ALA A 279 10.87 32.67 -6.35
N MET A 280 9.55 32.51 -6.47
CA MET A 280 8.77 33.06 -7.58
C MET A 280 7.48 33.79 -7.15
N ASP A 281 7.20 33.89 -5.86
CA ASP A 281 5.93 34.44 -5.32
C ASP A 281 4.70 33.72 -5.90
N VAL A 282 4.78 32.40 -6.05
CA VAL A 282 3.70 31.53 -6.55
C VAL A 282 3.28 30.58 -5.43
N ARG A 283 2.01 30.65 -5.05
CA ARG A 283 1.39 29.80 -4.04
C ARG A 283 0.31 28.93 -4.67
N PRO A 284 -0.03 27.77 -4.07
CA PRO A 284 -1.20 27.01 -4.48
C PRO A 284 -2.47 27.87 -4.40
N GLY A 285 -3.42 27.63 -5.28
CA GLY A 285 -4.74 28.28 -5.23
C GLY A 285 -5.58 27.77 -4.06
N ARG A 286 -5.64 26.43 -3.87
CA ARG A 286 -6.18 25.72 -2.71
C ARG A 286 -5.06 25.27 -1.80
N ALA A 287 -5.36 25.07 -0.53
CA ALA A 287 -4.42 24.40 0.38
C ALA A 287 -4.04 23.00 -0.12
N ILE A 288 -2.81 22.61 0.16
CA ILE A 288 -2.32 21.24 -0.09
C ILE A 288 -1.93 20.67 1.26
N ARG A 289 -2.66 19.64 1.70
CA ARG A 289 -2.35 18.88 2.90
C ARG A 289 -1.42 17.71 2.56
N PHE A 290 -0.31 17.59 3.25
CA PHE A 290 0.62 16.48 3.18
C PHE A 290 0.39 15.58 4.38
N VAL A 291 0.24 14.27 4.13
CA VAL A 291 -0.02 13.31 5.22
C VAL A 291 0.87 12.09 5.05
N SER A 292 1.52 11.67 6.15
CA SER A 292 2.19 10.38 6.22
C SER A 292 1.46 9.48 7.22
N PHE A 293 0.93 8.36 6.74
CA PHE A 293 0.16 7.43 7.55
C PHE A 293 1.06 6.39 8.23
N GLY A 294 0.71 6.02 9.46
CA GLY A 294 1.22 4.83 10.11
C GLY A 294 0.26 3.66 9.92
N ALA A 295 0.75 2.45 10.13
CA ALA A 295 -0.02 1.21 10.15
C ALA A 295 -0.84 0.94 8.87
N GLU A 296 -0.34 1.34 7.71
CA GLU A 296 -0.87 0.92 6.41
C GLU A 296 -0.78 -0.60 6.28
N GLU A 297 0.42 -1.15 6.53
CA GLU A 297 0.78 -2.55 6.45
C GLU A 297 -0.03 -3.47 7.39
N GLN A 298 -0.70 -2.87 8.34
CA GLN A 298 -1.55 -3.55 9.31
C GLN A 298 -3.04 -3.31 9.07
N GLY A 299 -3.44 -3.11 7.83
CA GLY A 299 -4.83 -2.98 7.40
C GLY A 299 -5.34 -1.55 7.36
N LEU A 300 -4.53 -0.61 6.88
CA LEU A 300 -4.89 0.80 6.65
C LEU A 300 -5.35 1.53 7.92
N GLN A 301 -4.90 1.09 9.12
CA GLN A 301 -5.47 1.58 10.38
C GLN A 301 -5.22 3.08 10.56
N GLY A 302 -4.08 3.61 10.10
CA GLY A 302 -3.76 5.04 10.18
C GLY A 302 -4.65 5.90 9.30
N SER A 303 -4.83 5.52 8.06
CA SER A 303 -5.70 6.28 7.14
C SER A 303 -7.19 6.17 7.51
N PHE A 304 -7.66 5.02 8.05
CA PHE A 304 -8.99 4.94 8.66
C PHE A 304 -9.15 5.88 9.86
N ALA A 305 -8.19 5.87 10.79
CA ALA A 305 -8.21 6.75 11.95
C ALA A 305 -8.18 8.23 11.56
N PHE A 306 -7.39 8.57 10.53
CA PHE A 306 -7.32 9.92 9.99
C PHE A 306 -8.66 10.39 9.40
N VAL A 307 -9.26 9.56 8.53
CA VAL A 307 -10.56 9.85 7.92
C VAL A 307 -11.65 10.02 8.97
N ASP A 308 -11.68 9.17 10.00
CA ASP A 308 -12.66 9.27 11.08
C ASP A 308 -12.45 10.49 11.98
N ARG A 309 -11.20 10.94 12.18
CA ARG A 309 -10.88 12.12 12.99
C ARG A 309 -11.20 13.42 12.26
N HIS A 310 -10.79 13.54 10.99
CA HIS A 310 -10.81 14.80 10.26
C HIS A 310 -12.09 15.03 9.46
N PHE A 311 -12.70 14.01 8.87
CA PHE A 311 -13.85 14.22 7.98
C PHE A 311 -15.20 14.11 8.68
N GLY A 312 -15.51 15.08 9.41
CA GLY A 312 -16.72 15.49 10.08
C GLY A 312 -16.62 16.97 10.40
N PRO A 313 -15.54 17.41 11.10
CA PRO A 313 -15.29 18.81 11.35
C PRO A 313 -14.55 19.55 10.22
N ASP A 314 -13.62 18.87 9.52
CA ASP A 314 -12.78 19.49 8.50
C ASP A 314 -13.42 19.41 7.10
N PRO A 315 -13.09 20.37 6.19
CA PRO A 315 -13.45 20.26 4.78
C PRO A 315 -12.86 18.98 4.16
N MET A 316 -13.68 18.29 3.37
CA MET A 316 -13.17 17.13 2.61
C MET A 316 -12.23 17.57 1.50
N PRO A 317 -11.11 16.86 1.26
CA PRO A 317 -10.27 17.16 0.12
C PRO A 317 -11.01 16.93 -1.19
N ARG A 318 -10.77 17.82 -2.16
CA ARG A 318 -11.33 17.69 -3.51
C ARG A 318 -10.75 16.48 -4.26
N LEU A 319 -9.53 16.10 -3.92
CA LEU A 319 -8.83 14.92 -4.41
C LEU A 319 -7.77 14.51 -3.38
N MET A 320 -7.71 13.23 -3.09
CA MET A 320 -6.61 12.58 -2.37
C MET A 320 -5.74 11.80 -3.35
N MET A 321 -4.42 11.93 -3.24
CA MET A 321 -3.45 11.17 -4.04
C MET A 321 -2.53 10.38 -3.11
N ASN A 322 -2.48 9.06 -3.28
CA ASN A 322 -1.61 8.17 -2.52
C ASN A 322 -0.33 7.83 -3.27
N LEU A 323 0.78 7.83 -2.56
CA LEU A 323 2.11 7.49 -3.07
C LEU A 323 2.57 6.20 -2.41
N ASP A 324 2.76 5.18 -3.24
CA ASP A 324 3.17 3.88 -2.74
C ASP A 324 4.03 3.13 -3.77
N GLU A 325 5.10 2.45 -3.30
CA GLU A 325 6.04 1.65 -4.09
C GLU A 325 6.57 2.35 -5.38
N LEU A 326 7.07 3.57 -5.30
CA LEU A 326 7.35 4.42 -6.47
C LEU A 326 8.58 4.02 -7.31
N SER A 327 9.48 3.19 -6.80
CA SER A 327 10.74 2.89 -7.50
C SER A 327 10.61 1.78 -8.56
N VAL A 328 9.42 1.27 -8.82
CA VAL A 328 9.20 0.19 -9.78
C VAL A 328 8.32 0.65 -10.94
N GLY A 329 8.91 0.73 -12.12
CA GLY A 329 8.21 1.08 -13.37
C GLY A 329 8.24 2.56 -13.72
N ASN A 330 7.98 2.87 -14.98
CA ASN A 330 7.94 4.23 -15.51
C ASN A 330 6.55 4.83 -15.27
N MET A 331 6.50 6.05 -14.77
CA MET A 331 5.26 6.79 -14.63
C MET A 331 4.53 6.96 -15.97
N LYS A 332 3.22 6.79 -15.96
CA LYS A 332 2.34 6.94 -17.11
C LYS A 332 1.21 7.95 -16.87
N GLY A 333 1.07 8.42 -15.66
CA GLY A 333 0.05 9.38 -15.25
C GLY A 333 -0.58 9.03 -13.91
N VAL A 334 -1.89 9.20 -13.80
CA VAL A 334 -2.65 8.95 -12.59
C VAL A 334 -3.77 7.93 -12.82
N VAL A 335 -4.16 7.25 -11.75
CA VAL A 335 -5.32 6.36 -11.75
C VAL A 335 -6.31 6.85 -10.70
N LEU A 336 -7.53 7.08 -11.10
CA LEU A 336 -8.64 7.44 -10.23
C LEU A 336 -9.41 6.20 -9.79
N GLN A 337 -9.91 6.22 -8.56
CA GLN A 337 -10.87 5.21 -8.07
C GLN A 337 -12.25 5.36 -8.74
N PHE A 338 -12.61 6.59 -9.14
CA PHE A 338 -13.90 6.95 -9.72
C PHE A 338 -13.73 7.92 -10.89
N PRO A 339 -14.64 7.88 -11.91
CA PRO A 339 -14.45 8.59 -13.17
C PRO A 339 -14.71 10.11 -13.14
N GLU A 340 -15.35 10.64 -12.10
CA GLU A 340 -15.89 12.00 -12.07
C GLU A 340 -14.83 13.09 -12.32
N LEU A 341 -13.60 12.88 -11.84
CA LEU A 341 -12.49 13.82 -12.03
C LEU A 341 -11.63 13.52 -13.27
N ARG A 342 -11.99 12.52 -14.10
CA ARG A 342 -11.13 12.08 -15.21
C ARG A 342 -10.81 13.19 -16.20
N GLU A 343 -11.84 13.92 -16.64
CA GLU A 343 -11.66 15.01 -17.62
C GLU A 343 -10.81 16.14 -17.05
N LEU A 344 -11.10 16.56 -15.81
CA LEU A 344 -10.36 17.60 -15.13
C LEU A 344 -8.88 17.23 -14.98
N ALA A 345 -8.61 16.02 -14.47
CA ALA A 345 -7.24 15.53 -14.30
C ALA A 345 -6.51 15.42 -15.65
N GLN A 346 -7.17 14.90 -16.70
CA GLN A 346 -6.58 14.78 -18.03
C GLN A 346 -6.23 16.14 -18.63
N GLN A 347 -7.09 17.15 -18.48
CA GLN A 347 -6.79 18.52 -18.92
C GLN A 347 -5.52 19.08 -18.26
N GLN A 348 -5.32 18.82 -16.94
CA GLN A 348 -4.11 19.27 -16.26
C GLN A 348 -2.86 18.50 -16.75
N LEU A 349 -2.97 17.20 -17.00
CA LEU A 349 -1.89 16.38 -17.57
C LEU A 349 -1.53 16.86 -18.99
N ASP A 350 -2.52 17.13 -19.84
CA ASP A 350 -2.31 17.64 -21.21
C ASP A 350 -1.60 18.99 -21.21
N SER A 351 -1.89 19.86 -20.23
CA SER A 351 -1.23 21.16 -20.09
C SER A 351 0.27 21.07 -19.81
N MET A 352 0.76 19.92 -19.32
CA MET A 352 2.19 19.67 -19.11
C MET A 352 2.90 19.16 -20.36
N ASN A 353 2.17 18.72 -21.39
CA ASN A 353 2.67 18.28 -22.70
C ASN A 353 3.68 17.11 -22.62
N GLU A 354 3.43 16.14 -21.73
CA GLU A 354 4.29 14.97 -21.50
C GLU A 354 3.65 13.64 -21.96
N GLY A 355 2.44 13.68 -22.50
CA GLY A 355 1.72 12.51 -22.98
C GLY A 355 1.24 11.58 -21.87
N LEU A 356 1.11 12.09 -20.65
CA LEU A 356 0.62 11.34 -19.49
C LEU A 356 -0.90 11.20 -19.56
N GLN A 357 -1.43 10.12 -18.97
CA GLN A 357 -2.84 9.77 -19.06
C GLN A 357 -3.50 9.69 -17.68
N CYS A 358 -4.77 10.05 -17.62
CA CYS A 358 -5.63 9.77 -16.49
C CYS A 358 -6.48 8.54 -16.77
N HIS A 359 -6.28 7.49 -16.00
CA HIS A 359 -7.04 6.25 -16.05
C HIS A 359 -8.05 6.17 -14.91
N VAL A 360 -9.00 5.25 -15.02
CA VAL A 360 -9.97 4.97 -13.97
C VAL A 360 -9.98 3.47 -13.71
N LEU A 361 -10.04 3.06 -12.45
CA LEU A 361 -10.20 1.65 -12.11
C LEU A 361 -11.61 1.16 -12.43
N SER A 362 -11.71 -0.08 -12.87
CA SER A 362 -13.00 -0.75 -13.07
C SER A 362 -13.67 -1.15 -11.74
N GLN A 363 -12.95 -1.11 -10.65
CA GLN A 363 -13.41 -1.49 -9.30
C GLN A 363 -12.72 -0.66 -8.23
N VAL A 364 -13.30 -0.61 -7.03
CA VAL A 364 -12.71 0.09 -5.88
C VAL A 364 -11.53 -0.72 -5.34
N ASP A 365 -10.36 -0.11 -5.34
CA ASP A 365 -9.14 -0.71 -4.80
C ASP A 365 -9.04 -0.51 -3.29
N ALA A 366 -8.86 -1.60 -2.56
CA ALA A 366 -8.70 -1.61 -1.11
C ALA A 366 -7.26 -1.96 -0.69
N SER A 367 -6.29 -1.88 -1.60
CA SER A 367 -4.90 -2.27 -1.33
C SER A 367 -4.00 -1.14 -0.81
N GLY A 368 -4.54 0.02 -0.46
CA GLY A 368 -3.73 1.14 0.04
C GLY A 368 -4.57 2.24 0.67
N ASP A 369 -3.90 3.27 1.19
CA ASP A 369 -4.48 4.35 1.99
C ASP A 369 -5.52 5.22 1.28
N MET A 370 -5.65 5.12 -0.03
CA MET A 370 -6.75 5.77 -0.78
C MET A 370 -8.11 5.14 -0.49
N PHE A 371 -8.17 3.89 0.00
CA PHE A 371 -9.43 3.19 0.19
C PHE A 371 -10.34 3.79 1.28
N PRO A 372 -9.87 4.14 2.50
CA PRO A 372 -10.71 4.80 3.50
C PRO A 372 -11.35 6.11 3.01
N PHE A 373 -10.63 6.87 2.18
CA PHE A 373 -11.14 8.09 1.56
C PHE A 373 -12.21 7.78 0.51
N ALA A 374 -11.92 6.87 -0.41
CA ALA A 374 -12.88 6.43 -1.42
C ALA A 374 -14.17 5.92 -0.79
N ARG A 375 -14.07 5.11 0.30
CA ARG A 375 -15.21 4.61 1.05
C ARG A 375 -16.11 5.72 1.64
N ARG A 376 -15.52 6.89 1.94
CA ARG A 376 -16.24 8.09 2.43
C ARG A 376 -16.75 9.00 1.31
N GLY A 377 -16.61 8.60 0.06
CA GLY A 377 -17.01 9.41 -1.08
C GLY A 377 -16.02 10.49 -1.48
N ILE A 378 -14.81 10.46 -0.94
CA ILE A 378 -13.74 11.40 -1.30
C ILE A 378 -13.06 10.87 -2.55
N PRO A 379 -12.95 11.66 -3.63
CA PRO A 379 -12.19 11.27 -4.81
C PRO A 379 -10.74 10.92 -4.44
N ALA A 380 -10.32 9.72 -4.84
CA ALA A 380 -9.02 9.20 -4.48
C ALA A 380 -8.28 8.66 -5.72
N SER A 381 -6.96 8.76 -5.70
CA SER A 381 -6.09 8.40 -6.81
C SER A 381 -4.74 7.89 -6.34
N PHE A 382 -4.00 7.30 -7.27
CA PHE A 382 -2.60 6.95 -7.12
C PHE A 382 -1.87 7.08 -8.46
N LEU A 383 -0.53 6.92 -8.46
CA LEU A 383 0.26 7.07 -9.68
C LEU A 383 0.19 5.82 -10.55
N TRP A 384 -0.08 6.01 -11.85
CA TRP A 384 -0.01 4.94 -12.84
C TRP A 384 1.43 4.72 -13.27
N ARG A 385 1.92 3.50 -13.08
CA ARG A 385 3.28 3.08 -13.43
C ARG A 385 3.23 1.83 -14.29
N TRP A 386 4.03 1.81 -15.34
CA TRP A 386 4.14 0.64 -16.20
C TRP A 386 5.26 -0.28 -15.72
N ARG A 387 4.89 -1.46 -15.30
CA ARG A 387 5.82 -2.55 -14.98
C ARG A 387 5.92 -3.49 -16.17
N PHE A 388 7.11 -3.67 -16.75
CA PHE A 388 7.31 -4.69 -17.77
C PHE A 388 7.37 -6.07 -17.11
N ALA A 389 6.40 -6.94 -17.43
CA ALA A 389 6.46 -8.34 -17.02
C ALA A 389 7.79 -8.98 -17.48
N GLY A 390 8.45 -9.74 -16.62
CA GLY A 390 9.74 -10.36 -16.87
C GLY A 390 10.97 -9.49 -16.62
N ARG A 391 10.86 -8.17 -16.55
CA ARG A 391 11.97 -7.27 -16.18
C ARG A 391 11.95 -6.87 -14.71
N HIS A 392 10.83 -7.07 -14.04
CA HIS A 392 10.53 -6.63 -12.69
C HIS A 392 10.08 -7.76 -11.75
N GLU A 393 10.09 -9.03 -12.18
CA GLU A 393 9.86 -10.15 -11.28
C GLU A 393 10.86 -10.16 -10.11
N ASP A 394 12.11 -9.77 -10.39
CA ASP A 394 13.14 -9.60 -9.37
C ASP A 394 13.08 -8.23 -8.66
N ALA A 395 12.24 -7.32 -9.11
CA ALA A 395 12.12 -5.97 -8.57
C ALA A 395 10.94 -5.81 -7.60
N ALA A 396 10.07 -6.79 -7.46
CA ALA A 396 9.06 -6.85 -6.41
C ALA A 396 9.74 -7.26 -5.10
N PHE A 397 10.30 -6.27 -4.38
CA PHE A 397 11.04 -6.48 -3.13
C PHE A 397 10.17 -6.21 -1.91
N GLY A 398 9.07 -5.50 -2.08
CA GLY A 398 8.14 -5.13 -1.02
C GLY A 398 7.82 -6.30 -0.09
N HIS A 399 7.54 -6.02 1.15
CA HIS A 399 7.22 -7.01 2.19
C HIS A 399 8.32 -8.05 2.46
N SER A 400 9.58 -7.73 2.16
CA SER A 400 10.70 -8.65 2.40
C SER A 400 11.98 -7.92 2.81
N SER A 401 12.92 -8.66 3.42
CA SER A 401 14.26 -8.18 3.75
C SER A 401 15.10 -7.78 2.51
N SER A 402 14.59 -8.03 1.32
CA SER A 402 15.23 -7.63 0.07
C SER A 402 14.84 -6.23 -0.38
N ASP A 403 13.92 -5.55 0.30
CA ASP A 403 13.56 -4.16 0.00
C ASP A 403 14.56 -3.20 0.62
N THR A 404 15.60 -2.88 -0.13
CA THR A 404 16.79 -2.16 0.33
C THR A 404 17.12 -0.97 -0.57
N PRO A 405 17.75 0.09 -0.01
CA PRO A 405 17.97 1.38 -0.71
C PRO A 405 18.75 1.29 -2.02
N GLU A 406 19.72 0.36 -2.13
CA GLU A 406 20.56 0.22 -3.32
C GLU A 406 19.80 -0.23 -4.57
N LYS A 407 18.55 -0.69 -4.42
CA LYS A 407 17.67 -1.09 -5.53
C LYS A 407 16.83 0.05 -6.07
N LEU A 408 16.78 1.17 -5.35
CA LEU A 408 15.96 2.31 -5.72
C LEU A 408 16.50 3.04 -6.94
N ARG A 409 15.60 3.58 -7.73
CA ARG A 409 15.92 4.40 -8.89
C ARG A 409 15.67 5.87 -8.57
N LEU A 410 16.59 6.49 -7.84
CA LEU A 410 16.47 7.88 -7.38
C LEU A 410 16.15 8.86 -8.51
N ARG A 411 16.62 8.59 -9.74
CA ARG A 411 16.29 9.41 -10.89
C ARG A 411 14.78 9.44 -11.18
N GLU A 412 14.14 8.28 -11.14
CA GLU A 412 12.70 8.17 -11.35
C GLU A 412 11.92 8.88 -10.22
N LEU A 413 12.39 8.79 -8.97
CA LEU A 413 11.76 9.51 -7.84
C LEU A 413 11.82 11.04 -8.01
N LYS A 414 12.89 11.58 -8.59
CA LYS A 414 12.97 13.01 -8.92
C LYS A 414 11.93 13.41 -9.96
N GLU A 415 11.70 12.56 -10.96
CA GLU A 415 10.67 12.78 -11.97
C GLU A 415 9.27 12.77 -11.33
N TYR A 416 9.01 11.85 -10.39
CA TYR A 416 7.73 11.80 -9.65
C TYR A 416 7.48 13.06 -8.81
N ALA A 417 8.48 13.51 -8.04
CA ALA A 417 8.33 14.72 -7.22
C ALA A 417 8.07 15.97 -8.07
N ALA A 418 8.83 16.16 -9.16
CA ALA A 418 8.61 17.25 -10.10
C ALA A 418 7.23 17.18 -10.77
N PHE A 419 6.80 16.00 -11.15
CA PHE A 419 5.47 15.76 -11.73
C PHE A 419 4.36 16.12 -10.75
N LEU A 420 4.43 15.62 -9.53
CA LEU A 420 3.41 15.85 -8.49
C LEU A 420 3.32 17.33 -8.12
N ALA A 421 4.45 18.00 -7.92
CA ALA A 421 4.45 19.44 -7.63
C ALA A 421 3.75 20.24 -8.75
N ARG A 422 4.02 19.91 -10.01
CA ARG A 422 3.40 20.55 -11.17
C ARG A 422 1.91 20.25 -11.30
N LEU A 423 1.51 19.00 -11.07
CA LEU A 423 0.11 18.56 -11.15
C LEU A 423 -0.72 19.16 -10.01
N LEU A 424 -0.25 19.05 -8.76
CA LEU A 424 -0.96 19.58 -7.59
C LEU A 424 -1.11 21.10 -7.68
N LEU A 425 -0.06 21.81 -8.11
CA LEU A 425 -0.14 23.25 -8.30
C LEU A 425 -1.23 23.62 -9.33
N ARG A 426 -1.30 22.93 -10.47
CA ARG A 426 -2.33 23.17 -11.49
C ARG A 426 -3.72 22.87 -10.96
N LEU A 427 -3.90 21.71 -10.35
CA LEU A 427 -5.18 21.31 -9.75
C LEU A 427 -5.63 22.31 -8.69
N SER A 428 -4.70 22.83 -7.89
CA SER A 428 -5.01 23.83 -6.86
C SER A 428 -5.55 25.16 -7.42
N HIS A 429 -5.17 25.51 -8.65
CA HIS A 429 -5.61 26.74 -9.32
C HIS A 429 -6.88 26.59 -10.17
N VAL A 430 -7.43 25.39 -10.31
CA VAL A 430 -8.69 25.19 -11.03
C VAL A 430 -9.82 25.90 -10.27
N PRO A 431 -10.62 26.80 -10.91
CA PRO A 431 -11.73 27.47 -10.25
C PRO A 431 -12.72 26.50 -9.59
N ALA A 432 -13.36 26.91 -8.50
CA ALA A 432 -14.28 26.03 -7.77
C ALA A 432 -15.47 25.58 -8.64
N GLU A 433 -15.95 26.45 -9.52
CA GLU A 433 -17.03 26.16 -10.48
C GLU A 433 -16.67 25.14 -11.56
N ASP A 434 -15.37 24.94 -11.84
CA ASP A 434 -14.90 23.97 -12.83
C ASP A 434 -14.65 22.58 -12.20
N TRP A 435 -14.70 22.49 -10.86
CA TRP A 435 -14.66 21.19 -10.20
C TRP A 435 -16.04 20.54 -10.26
N PRO A 436 -16.11 19.23 -10.58
CA PRO A 436 -17.37 18.50 -10.49
C PRO A 436 -18.02 18.66 -9.12
N GLU A 437 -19.32 18.93 -9.07
CA GLU A 437 -20.08 18.93 -7.82
C GLU A 437 -20.17 17.51 -7.28
N ASN A 438 -19.15 17.01 -6.55
CA ASN A 438 -19.28 15.61 -6.16
C ASN A 438 -18.56 15.24 -4.89
N GLN A 439 -19.33 15.10 -3.85
CA GLN A 439 -19.25 13.97 -2.96
C GLN A 439 -19.89 12.77 -3.67
N LEU A 440 -19.09 11.72 -3.85
CA LEU A 440 -19.62 10.46 -4.34
C LEU A 440 -20.61 9.89 -3.33
N ASP A 441 -21.70 9.32 -3.82
CA ASP A 441 -22.72 8.71 -2.94
C ASP A 441 -22.17 7.49 -2.22
N VAL A 442 -22.01 7.60 -0.90
CA VAL A 442 -21.45 6.54 -0.02
C VAL A 442 -22.24 5.24 -0.14
N GLY A 443 -23.57 5.31 -0.32
CA GLY A 443 -24.40 4.12 -0.50
C GLY A 443 -24.08 3.38 -1.79
N THR A 444 -23.91 4.11 -2.89
CA THR A 444 -23.51 3.56 -4.18
C THR A 444 -22.11 2.94 -4.10
N ILE A 445 -21.18 3.61 -3.42
CA ILE A 445 -19.82 3.07 -3.23
C ILE A 445 -19.84 1.78 -2.43
N ALA A 446 -20.59 1.74 -1.33
CA ALA A 446 -20.71 0.53 -0.51
C ALA A 446 -21.28 -0.66 -1.31
N GLN A 447 -22.28 -0.41 -2.16
CA GLN A 447 -22.81 -1.42 -3.07
C GLN A 447 -21.78 -1.90 -4.09
N ARG A 448 -21.00 -0.98 -4.68
CA ARG A 448 -19.93 -1.35 -5.61
C ARG A 448 -18.85 -2.19 -4.93
N ILE A 449 -18.38 -1.80 -3.76
CA ILE A 449 -17.38 -2.56 -2.99
C ILE A 449 -17.84 -4.00 -2.79
N GLU A 450 -19.11 -4.21 -2.44
CA GLU A 450 -19.65 -5.56 -2.22
C GLU A 450 -19.84 -6.35 -3.51
N GLN A 451 -20.33 -5.72 -4.57
CA GLN A 451 -20.52 -6.35 -5.89
C GLN A 451 -19.21 -6.69 -6.58
N GLU A 452 -18.20 -5.83 -6.40
CA GLU A 452 -16.88 -5.98 -7.02
C GLU A 452 -15.94 -6.85 -6.18
N ARG A 453 -16.38 -7.33 -5.01
CA ARG A 453 -15.59 -8.19 -4.12
C ARG A 453 -15.14 -9.45 -4.88
N GLY A 454 -13.83 -9.57 -5.08
CA GLY A 454 -13.23 -10.66 -5.83
C GLY A 454 -13.10 -10.45 -7.33
N ALA A 455 -13.61 -9.36 -7.88
CA ALA A 455 -13.34 -9.01 -9.27
C ALA A 455 -11.85 -8.67 -9.49
N VAL A 456 -11.39 -8.87 -10.73
CA VAL A 456 -10.01 -8.55 -11.12
C VAL A 456 -9.87 -7.08 -11.45
N PHE A 457 -8.79 -6.46 -10.97
CA PHE A 457 -8.46 -5.09 -11.32
C PHE A 457 -8.24 -4.91 -12.82
N ARG A 458 -8.98 -4.00 -13.42
CA ARG A 458 -8.77 -3.55 -14.80
C ARG A 458 -8.69 -2.03 -14.81
N VAL A 459 -7.67 -1.53 -15.47
CA VAL A 459 -7.53 -0.10 -15.76
C VAL A 459 -8.25 0.16 -17.08
N MET A 460 -9.18 1.10 -17.09
CA MET A 460 -9.96 1.48 -18.27
C MET A 460 -9.44 2.78 -18.89
#